data_9913d42a74608789d81bb66e449c6d24
#
_entry.id   9913d42a74608789d81bb66e449c6d24
#
_cell.length_a   1.000
_cell.length_b   1.000
_cell.length_c   1.000
_cell.angle_alpha   90.00
_cell.angle_beta   90.00
_cell.angle_gamma   90.00
#
_symmetry.space_group_name_H-M   'P 1'
#
loop_
_entity.id
_entity.type
_entity.pdbx_description
1 polymer ?
#
loop_
_entity_poly.entity_id
_entity_poly.type
_entity_poly.pdbx_seq_one_letter_code
_entity_poly.pdbx_strand_id
1 'polypeptide(L)'
;MRSVQYVLGIESTAHTFGCGIASSEGRVISNSKSEYTPKAGGIHPREASQHHAATAASTIREALTAARMTIGQIDAVAFSAGPGLGPCLRTGATVARMLSQLAGKPLVPVNHCIAHIEVGRMCTREDDPLVVYVSGGNTIVSAYSGGRYRIFGETLDVALGNCLDTFARELGLPHPGVPKLEALADEGRSFIPLPYIVKGQDMSYSGLLTDAIRRSKEHDPRDLSLSLLEVAYGMLAEVTERALAHTEKPALLLTGGVARSRRLQRIMDAVCRDHGARFSVVPPDLAGDNGGMIAWTGYLALNEGISVDVEESYVKPKWRLDEVDVPWRRGHC
;
A
#
# COMPACT_ATOMS: atom_id res chain seq x y z
N MET A 1 -2.84 34.17 8.50
CA MET A 1 -2.73 32.69 8.65
C MET A 1 -3.68 32.09 7.63
N ARG A 2 -3.25 31.16 6.77
CA ARG A 2 -4.19 30.39 5.93
C ARG A 2 -5.04 29.52 6.87
N SER A 3 -6.36 29.44 6.64
CA SER A 3 -7.23 28.53 7.38
C SER A 3 -6.80 27.08 7.14
N VAL A 4 -6.98 26.21 8.14
CA VAL A 4 -6.71 24.78 7.99
C VAL A 4 -7.63 24.22 6.92
N GLN A 5 -7.06 23.51 5.94
CA GLN A 5 -7.81 22.84 4.87
C GLN A 5 -7.99 21.36 5.22
N TYR A 6 -9.12 20.80 4.80
CA TYR A 6 -9.49 19.40 5.03
C TYR A 6 -9.85 18.73 3.71
N VAL A 7 -9.22 17.60 3.42
CA VAL A 7 -9.51 16.79 2.24
C VAL A 7 -10.11 15.47 2.67
N LEU A 8 -11.19 15.06 2.01
CA LEU A 8 -11.81 13.75 2.16
C LEU A 8 -11.26 12.82 1.09
N GLY A 9 -10.72 11.66 1.48
CA GLY A 9 -10.15 10.67 0.57
C GLY A 9 -10.99 9.39 0.51
N ILE A 10 -11.20 8.90 -0.71
CA ILE A 10 -11.88 7.62 -0.99
C ILE A 10 -10.85 6.62 -1.52
N GLU A 11 -10.63 5.54 -0.79
CA GLU A 11 -9.85 4.37 -1.20
C GLU A 11 -10.77 3.25 -1.67
N SER A 12 -10.48 2.69 -2.83
CA SER A 12 -11.30 1.61 -3.40
C SER A 12 -10.56 0.74 -4.42
N THR A 13 -9.26 0.55 -4.27
CA THR A 13 -8.45 -0.12 -5.31
C THR A 13 -8.65 -1.62 -5.38
N ALA A 14 -8.90 -2.29 -4.26
CA ALA A 14 -9.01 -3.76 -4.21
C ALA A 14 -10.12 -4.24 -3.27
N HIS A 15 -9.78 -4.80 -2.10
CA HIS A 15 -10.75 -5.37 -1.16
C HIS A 15 -11.27 -4.36 -0.13
N THR A 16 -10.60 -3.25 0.05
CA THR A 16 -10.95 -2.21 1.02
C THR A 16 -11.74 -1.09 0.35
N PHE A 17 -12.90 -0.74 0.93
CA PHE A 17 -13.51 0.57 0.75
C PHE A 17 -13.16 1.42 1.96
N GLY A 18 -12.39 2.49 1.75
CA GLY A 18 -11.95 3.38 2.82
C GLY A 18 -12.40 4.81 2.59
N CYS A 19 -12.76 5.50 3.68
CA CYS A 19 -12.99 6.94 3.70
C CYS A 19 -12.20 7.56 4.85
N GLY A 20 -11.42 8.58 4.57
CA GLY A 20 -10.63 9.27 5.58
C GLY A 20 -10.59 10.77 5.34
N ILE A 21 -10.24 11.52 6.36
CA ILE A 21 -10.07 12.98 6.29
C ILE A 21 -8.67 13.32 6.78
N ALA A 22 -7.94 14.10 5.99
CA ALA A 22 -6.64 14.64 6.37
C ALA A 22 -6.67 16.16 6.39
N SER A 23 -5.86 16.75 7.27
CA SER A 23 -5.70 18.21 7.37
C SER A 23 -4.40 18.67 6.72
N SER A 24 -4.36 19.95 6.31
CA SER A 24 -3.16 20.63 5.82
C SER A 24 -2.01 20.70 6.83
N GLU A 25 -2.27 20.34 8.09
CA GLU A 25 -1.26 20.25 9.15
C GLU A 25 -0.51 18.91 9.17
N GLY A 26 -0.73 18.03 8.19
CA GLY A 26 -0.09 16.71 8.13
C GLY A 26 -0.64 15.73 9.16
N ARG A 27 -1.97 15.70 9.33
CA ARG A 27 -2.65 14.78 10.25
C ARG A 27 -3.81 14.10 9.57
N VAL A 28 -3.94 12.80 9.75
CA VAL A 28 -5.17 12.04 9.44
C VAL A 28 -6.12 12.24 10.62
N ILE A 29 -7.24 12.91 10.37
CA ILE A 29 -8.25 13.27 11.38
C ILE A 29 -9.21 12.11 11.64
N SER A 30 -9.59 11.41 10.57
CA SER A 30 -10.42 10.20 10.65
C SER A 30 -10.07 9.22 9.55
N ASN A 31 -10.33 7.94 9.80
CA ASN A 31 -10.00 6.88 8.86
C ASN A 31 -10.93 5.67 9.11
N SER A 32 -12.01 5.58 8.37
CA SER A 32 -13.00 4.49 8.44
C SER A 32 -12.88 3.60 7.20
N LYS A 33 -13.09 2.30 7.37
CA LYS A 33 -12.98 1.35 6.26
C LYS A 33 -13.92 0.16 6.44
N SER A 34 -14.29 -0.44 5.31
CA SER A 34 -15.01 -1.70 5.23
C SER A 34 -14.26 -2.63 4.28
N GLU A 35 -13.92 -3.82 4.76
CA GLU A 35 -13.11 -4.79 4.01
C GLU A 35 -13.95 -5.96 3.50
N TYR A 36 -13.88 -6.21 2.19
CA TYR A 36 -14.45 -7.39 1.58
C TYR A 36 -13.56 -8.61 1.86
N THR A 37 -14.13 -9.62 2.47
CA THR A 37 -13.46 -10.91 2.68
C THR A 37 -14.12 -11.96 1.79
N PRO A 38 -13.40 -12.58 0.84
CA PRO A 38 -13.96 -13.63 0.00
C PRO A 38 -14.29 -14.86 0.82
N LYS A 39 -15.42 -15.53 0.51
CA LYS A 39 -15.82 -16.78 1.17
C LYS A 39 -14.90 -17.94 0.79
N ALA A 40 -14.32 -17.91 -0.39
CA ALA A 40 -13.35 -18.89 -0.90
C ALA A 40 -12.48 -18.25 -1.99
N GLY A 41 -11.26 -18.76 -2.16
CA GLY A 41 -10.35 -18.28 -3.20
C GLY A 41 -9.74 -16.90 -2.92
N GLY A 42 -9.38 -16.19 -3.99
CA GLY A 42 -8.87 -14.81 -3.97
C GLY A 42 -9.98 -13.76 -4.07
N ILE A 43 -9.59 -12.49 -4.11
CA ILE A 43 -10.52 -11.36 -4.26
C ILE A 43 -11.21 -11.44 -5.63
N HIS A 44 -12.56 -11.55 -5.63
CA HIS A 44 -13.34 -11.47 -6.85
C HIS A 44 -13.73 -10.01 -7.14
N PRO A 45 -13.25 -9.40 -8.25
CA PRO A 45 -13.41 -7.97 -8.50
C PRO A 45 -14.85 -7.46 -8.50
N ARG A 46 -15.79 -8.26 -9.01
CA ARG A 46 -17.22 -7.91 -9.04
C ARG A 46 -17.82 -7.89 -7.64
N GLU A 47 -17.54 -8.91 -6.84
CA GLU A 47 -18.07 -9.00 -5.48
C GLU A 47 -17.49 -7.91 -4.57
N ALA A 48 -16.18 -7.66 -4.68
CA ALA A 48 -15.53 -6.54 -3.97
C ALA A 48 -16.18 -5.20 -4.35
N SER A 49 -16.43 -4.96 -5.64
CA SER A 49 -17.13 -3.76 -6.12
C SER A 49 -18.56 -3.64 -5.59
N GLN A 50 -19.30 -4.74 -5.50
CA GLN A 50 -20.64 -4.77 -4.89
C GLN A 50 -20.60 -4.46 -3.40
N HIS A 51 -19.61 -5.02 -2.68
CA HIS A 51 -19.36 -4.69 -1.29
C HIS A 51 -19.09 -3.19 -1.11
N HIS A 52 -18.22 -2.61 -1.95
CA HIS A 52 -17.94 -1.18 -1.92
C HIS A 52 -19.20 -0.33 -2.11
N ALA A 53 -20.02 -0.66 -3.10
CA ALA A 53 -21.27 0.05 -3.34
C ALA A 53 -22.25 -0.04 -2.14
N ALA A 54 -22.31 -1.20 -1.49
CA ALA A 54 -23.18 -1.41 -0.34
C ALA A 54 -22.71 -0.69 0.92
N THR A 55 -21.40 -0.54 1.13
CA THR A 55 -20.83 0.01 2.37
C THR A 55 -20.36 1.45 2.27
N ALA A 56 -20.31 2.04 1.07
CA ALA A 56 -19.79 3.39 0.84
C ALA A 56 -20.47 4.44 1.74
N ALA A 57 -21.80 4.47 1.78
CA ALA A 57 -22.54 5.49 2.52
C ALA A 57 -22.31 5.40 4.04
N SER A 58 -22.25 4.19 4.62
CA SER A 58 -21.95 4.00 6.04
C SER A 58 -20.52 4.40 6.37
N THR A 59 -19.53 3.95 5.58
CA THR A 59 -18.11 4.26 5.79
C THR A 59 -17.82 5.76 5.72
N ILE A 60 -18.45 6.48 4.77
CA ILE A 60 -18.33 7.95 4.67
C ILE A 60 -18.93 8.63 5.88
N ARG A 61 -20.14 8.21 6.31
CA ARG A 61 -20.79 8.77 7.48
C ARG A 61 -19.96 8.56 8.75
N GLU A 62 -19.39 7.38 8.91
CA GLU A 62 -18.50 7.05 10.03
C GLU A 62 -17.26 7.95 10.03
N ALA A 63 -16.61 8.16 8.88
CA ALA A 63 -15.44 9.03 8.77
C ALA A 63 -15.78 10.50 9.14
N LEU A 64 -16.88 11.03 8.63
CA LEU A 64 -17.35 12.39 8.95
C LEU A 64 -17.72 12.52 10.43
N THR A 65 -18.42 11.54 10.99
CA THR A 65 -18.80 11.52 12.41
C THR A 65 -17.58 11.46 13.32
N ALA A 66 -16.61 10.58 13.01
CA ALA A 66 -15.35 10.47 13.76
C ALA A 66 -14.54 11.76 13.74
N ALA A 67 -14.53 12.47 12.59
CA ALA A 67 -13.92 13.78 12.46
C ALA A 67 -14.74 14.92 13.10
N ARG A 68 -16.00 14.69 13.50
CA ARG A 68 -16.97 15.71 13.92
C ARG A 68 -17.16 16.81 12.87
N MET A 69 -17.21 16.41 11.60
CA MET A 69 -17.31 17.30 10.45
C MET A 69 -18.52 16.98 9.58
N THR A 70 -18.97 17.98 8.83
CA THR A 70 -19.96 17.83 7.76
C THR A 70 -19.24 17.90 6.41
N ILE A 71 -19.90 17.42 5.34
CA ILE A 71 -19.34 17.48 3.97
C ILE A 71 -19.07 18.93 3.51
N GLY A 72 -19.81 19.90 3.99
CA GLY A 72 -19.62 21.32 3.68
C GLY A 72 -18.32 21.92 4.21
N GLN A 73 -17.71 21.29 5.23
CA GLN A 73 -16.45 21.74 5.83
C GLN A 73 -15.21 21.13 5.13
N ILE A 74 -15.42 20.23 4.18
CA ILE A 74 -14.36 19.65 3.36
C ILE A 74 -14.00 20.60 2.21
N ASP A 75 -12.72 20.75 1.90
CA ASP A 75 -12.21 21.63 0.86
C ASP A 75 -12.03 20.94 -0.49
N ALA A 76 -11.80 19.62 -0.51
CA ALA A 76 -11.70 18.81 -1.73
C ALA A 76 -12.05 17.35 -1.45
N VAL A 77 -12.44 16.63 -2.51
CA VAL A 77 -12.66 15.19 -2.49
C VAL A 77 -11.57 14.54 -3.34
N ALA A 78 -10.76 13.68 -2.71
CA ALA A 78 -9.75 12.89 -3.39
C ALA A 78 -10.21 11.43 -3.54
N PHE A 79 -9.76 10.75 -4.59
CA PHE A 79 -10.09 9.34 -4.81
C PHE A 79 -8.91 8.57 -5.41
N SER A 80 -8.80 7.29 -5.07
CA SER A 80 -7.85 6.39 -5.70
C SER A 80 -8.24 6.16 -7.17
N ALA A 81 -7.52 6.81 -8.08
CA ALA A 81 -7.74 6.68 -9.53
C ALA A 81 -7.06 5.44 -10.12
N GLY A 82 -6.11 4.86 -9.41
CA GLY A 82 -5.35 3.66 -9.78
C GLY A 82 -3.97 3.61 -9.11
N PRO A 83 -3.23 2.50 -9.32
CA PRO A 83 -3.66 1.25 -9.93
C PRO A 83 -4.66 0.46 -9.06
N GLY A 84 -5.33 -0.56 -9.66
CA GLY A 84 -6.25 -1.40 -8.91
C GLY A 84 -7.26 -2.17 -9.78
N LEU A 85 -8.18 -2.85 -9.12
CA LEU A 85 -9.25 -3.60 -9.77
C LEU A 85 -10.26 -2.65 -10.41
N GLY A 86 -10.40 -2.69 -11.73
CA GLY A 86 -11.24 -1.76 -12.49
C GLY A 86 -12.67 -1.58 -11.97
N PRO A 87 -13.43 -2.65 -11.62
CA PRO A 87 -14.75 -2.51 -11.01
C PRO A 87 -14.73 -1.74 -9.69
N CYS A 88 -13.78 -2.03 -8.80
CA CYS A 88 -13.62 -1.38 -7.50
C CYS A 88 -13.29 0.12 -7.68
N LEU A 89 -12.29 0.43 -8.50
CA LEU A 89 -11.93 1.82 -8.84
C LEU A 89 -13.10 2.64 -9.37
N ARG A 90 -13.91 2.06 -10.29
CA ARG A 90 -15.09 2.74 -10.82
C ARG A 90 -16.13 3.04 -9.76
N THR A 91 -16.35 2.13 -8.81
CA THR A 91 -17.27 2.36 -7.70
C THR A 91 -16.80 3.55 -6.84
N GLY A 92 -15.54 3.56 -6.41
CA GLY A 92 -14.98 4.67 -5.63
C GLY A 92 -14.98 6.00 -6.38
N ALA A 93 -14.61 6.00 -7.66
CA ALA A 93 -14.67 7.19 -8.50
C ALA A 93 -16.10 7.74 -8.64
N THR A 94 -17.11 6.87 -8.77
CA THR A 94 -18.51 7.30 -8.83
C THR A 94 -18.96 7.96 -7.51
N VAL A 95 -18.59 7.37 -6.38
CA VAL A 95 -18.85 7.95 -5.06
C VAL A 95 -18.17 9.31 -4.90
N ALA A 96 -16.90 9.42 -5.28
CA ALA A 96 -16.14 10.65 -5.17
C ALA A 96 -16.71 11.78 -6.06
N ARG A 97 -17.11 11.47 -7.29
CA ARG A 97 -17.80 12.40 -8.20
C ARG A 97 -19.11 12.94 -7.59
N MET A 98 -19.92 12.03 -7.08
CA MET A 98 -21.18 12.41 -6.41
C MET A 98 -20.92 13.37 -5.23
N LEU A 99 -19.94 13.06 -4.37
CA LEU A 99 -19.61 13.90 -3.22
C LEU A 99 -19.03 15.27 -3.66
N SER A 100 -18.16 15.30 -4.65
CA SER A 100 -17.58 16.50 -5.23
C SER A 100 -18.67 17.43 -5.77
N GLN A 101 -19.61 16.90 -6.56
CA GLN A 101 -20.73 17.66 -7.10
C GLN A 101 -21.69 18.14 -6.02
N LEU A 102 -22.06 17.26 -5.06
CA LEU A 102 -22.96 17.59 -3.97
C LEU A 102 -22.40 18.73 -3.09
N ALA A 103 -21.10 18.69 -2.83
CA ALA A 103 -20.44 19.69 -1.98
C ALA A 103 -19.92 20.90 -2.75
N GLY A 104 -19.93 20.90 -4.08
CA GLY A 104 -19.35 21.95 -4.93
C GLY A 104 -17.82 22.08 -4.71
N LYS A 105 -17.11 20.95 -4.54
CA LYS A 105 -15.69 20.92 -4.19
C LYS A 105 -14.84 20.30 -5.30
N PRO A 106 -13.55 20.70 -5.44
CA PRO A 106 -12.62 20.09 -6.38
C PRO A 106 -12.52 18.58 -6.22
N LEU A 107 -12.34 17.87 -7.34
CA LEU A 107 -12.11 16.42 -7.40
C LEU A 107 -10.65 16.15 -7.74
N VAL A 108 -9.96 15.34 -6.90
CA VAL A 108 -8.52 15.11 -7.00
C VAL A 108 -8.23 13.63 -7.24
N PRO A 109 -7.68 13.24 -8.41
CA PRO A 109 -7.27 11.88 -8.69
C PRO A 109 -5.93 11.58 -8.02
N VAL A 110 -5.84 10.48 -7.29
CA VAL A 110 -4.65 10.06 -6.54
C VAL A 110 -4.16 8.70 -7.02
N ASN A 111 -2.84 8.57 -7.21
CA ASN A 111 -2.22 7.27 -7.41
C ASN A 111 -2.06 6.57 -6.05
N HIS A 112 -2.60 5.37 -5.95
CA HIS A 112 -2.63 4.57 -4.73
C HIS A 112 -1.22 4.25 -4.17
N CYS A 113 -0.26 3.91 -5.04
CA CYS A 113 1.10 3.62 -4.61
C CYS A 113 1.80 4.87 -4.05
N ILE A 114 1.61 6.03 -4.71
CA ILE A 114 2.09 7.32 -4.19
C ILE A 114 1.45 7.61 -2.83
N ALA A 115 0.16 7.31 -2.63
CA ALA A 115 -0.51 7.57 -1.37
C ALA A 115 0.10 6.78 -0.20
N HIS A 116 0.47 5.52 -0.41
CA HIS A 116 1.20 4.74 0.59
C HIS A 116 2.56 5.34 0.95
N ILE A 117 3.26 5.90 -0.03
CA ILE A 117 4.55 6.56 0.20
C ILE A 117 4.37 7.86 0.96
N GLU A 118 3.47 8.73 0.50
CA GLU A 118 3.31 10.07 1.07
C GLU A 118 2.73 10.04 2.48
N VAL A 119 1.81 9.13 2.81
CA VAL A 119 1.34 8.95 4.18
C VAL A 119 2.47 8.43 5.08
N GLY A 120 3.31 7.55 4.55
CA GLY A 120 4.49 7.05 5.26
C GLY A 120 5.47 8.17 5.58
N ARG A 121 5.81 9.00 4.61
CA ARG A 121 6.67 10.18 4.80
C ARG A 121 6.08 11.17 5.82
N MET A 122 4.79 11.41 5.74
CA MET A 122 4.09 12.27 6.71
C MET A 122 4.25 11.75 8.14
N CYS A 123 4.00 10.46 8.36
CA CYS A 123 4.03 9.86 9.70
C CYS A 123 5.44 9.75 10.27
N THR A 124 6.42 9.40 9.44
CA THR A 124 7.80 9.15 9.87
C THR A 124 8.68 10.39 9.80
N ARG A 125 8.24 11.43 9.10
CA ARG A 125 8.99 12.66 8.81
C ARG A 125 10.27 12.39 8.02
N GLU A 126 10.32 11.28 7.28
CA GLU A 126 11.43 11.01 6.38
C GLU A 126 11.26 11.83 5.09
N ASP A 127 12.24 12.64 4.81
CA ASP A 127 12.15 13.59 3.70
C ASP A 127 12.48 12.94 2.37
N ASP A 128 13.55 12.16 2.29
CA ASP A 128 13.98 11.50 1.04
C ASP A 128 14.45 10.06 1.25
N PRO A 129 13.55 9.14 1.67
CA PRO A 129 13.91 7.76 1.91
C PRO A 129 13.97 6.93 0.62
N LEU A 130 14.75 5.83 0.64
CA LEU A 130 14.47 4.67 -0.17
C LEU A 130 13.15 4.05 0.34
N VAL A 131 12.22 3.75 -0.53
CA VAL A 131 10.91 3.22 -0.16
C VAL A 131 10.78 1.76 -0.54
N VAL A 132 10.42 0.92 0.41
CA VAL A 132 10.02 -0.47 0.20
C VAL A 132 8.52 -0.56 0.41
N TYR A 133 7.77 -0.65 -0.69
CA TYR A 133 6.31 -0.78 -0.69
C TYR A 133 5.92 -2.24 -0.92
N VAL A 134 5.32 -2.86 0.08
CA VAL A 134 4.93 -4.29 0.07
C VAL A 134 3.49 -4.48 0.49
N SER A 135 2.68 -5.03 -0.42
CA SER A 135 1.25 -5.27 -0.23
C SER A 135 0.81 -6.58 -0.89
N GLY A 136 -0.48 -6.85 -0.87
CA GLY A 136 -1.06 -7.97 -1.63
C GLY A 136 -0.92 -7.82 -3.14
N GLY A 137 -0.88 -6.60 -3.66
CA GLY A 137 -0.80 -6.30 -5.10
C GLY A 137 0.56 -5.81 -5.59
N ASN A 138 1.42 -5.32 -4.70
CA ASN A 138 2.66 -4.66 -5.07
C ASN A 138 3.84 -5.13 -4.22
N THR A 139 5.02 -5.22 -4.84
CA THR A 139 6.32 -5.38 -4.19
C THR A 139 7.29 -4.53 -4.99
N ILE A 140 7.62 -3.36 -4.47
CA ILE A 140 8.36 -2.31 -5.18
C ILE A 140 9.40 -1.70 -4.25
N VAL A 141 10.62 -1.57 -4.74
CA VAL A 141 11.70 -0.77 -4.15
C VAL A 141 11.87 0.47 -5.01
N SER A 142 11.69 1.65 -4.45
CA SER A 142 11.70 2.91 -5.21
C SER A 142 12.35 4.05 -4.44
N ALA A 143 12.83 5.06 -5.16
CA ALA A 143 13.34 6.30 -4.60
C ALA A 143 12.90 7.50 -5.45
N TYR A 144 12.75 8.66 -4.82
CA TYR A 144 12.46 9.89 -5.53
C TYR A 144 13.69 10.39 -6.29
N SER A 145 13.51 10.68 -7.57
CA SER A 145 14.54 11.25 -8.44
C SER A 145 13.91 11.94 -9.64
N GLY A 146 14.32 13.18 -9.93
CA GLY A 146 13.89 13.89 -11.12
C GLY A 146 12.38 14.15 -11.21
N GLY A 147 11.72 14.45 -10.11
CA GLY A 147 10.29 14.80 -10.08
C GLY A 147 9.33 13.62 -9.98
N ARG A 148 9.84 12.39 -9.91
CA ARG A 148 9.05 11.15 -9.83
C ARG A 148 9.70 10.14 -8.89
N TYR A 149 8.94 9.16 -8.44
CA TYR A 149 9.50 7.95 -7.85
C TYR A 149 10.00 7.03 -8.96
N ARG A 150 11.27 6.64 -8.90
CA ARG A 150 11.89 5.68 -9.82
C ARG A 150 11.92 4.32 -9.18
N ILE A 151 11.58 3.28 -9.94
CA ILE A 151 11.61 1.89 -9.50
C ILE A 151 13.03 1.37 -9.65
N PHE A 152 13.62 0.92 -8.55
CA PHE A 152 14.93 0.27 -8.49
C PHE A 152 14.83 -1.25 -8.42
N GLY A 153 13.66 -1.79 -8.11
CA GLY A 153 13.36 -3.20 -8.13
C GLY A 153 11.88 -3.45 -7.92
N GLU A 154 11.33 -4.43 -8.61
CA GLU A 154 9.93 -4.83 -8.45
C GLU A 154 9.75 -6.35 -8.62
N THR A 155 8.60 -6.87 -8.23
CA THR A 155 8.27 -8.25 -8.54
C THR A 155 7.96 -8.42 -10.04
N LEU A 156 8.51 -9.47 -10.63
CA LEU A 156 8.26 -9.82 -12.04
C LEU A 156 6.92 -10.53 -12.25
N ASP A 157 6.30 -11.03 -11.18
CA ASP A 157 5.12 -11.89 -11.29
C ASP A 157 4.14 -11.66 -10.13
N VAL A 158 4.25 -12.42 -9.06
CA VAL A 158 3.34 -12.36 -7.91
C VAL A 158 3.90 -11.41 -6.85
N ALA A 159 3.08 -10.52 -6.30
CA ALA A 159 3.49 -9.68 -5.17
C ALA A 159 3.72 -10.53 -3.91
N LEU A 160 4.65 -10.09 -3.07
CA LEU A 160 5.07 -10.78 -1.84
C LEU A 160 3.87 -11.11 -0.94
N GLY A 161 2.99 -10.13 -0.68
CA GLY A 161 1.82 -10.35 0.15
C GLY A 161 0.89 -11.42 -0.41
N ASN A 162 0.62 -11.40 -1.73
CA ASN A 162 -0.20 -12.42 -2.38
C ASN A 162 0.48 -13.80 -2.40
N CYS A 163 1.80 -13.86 -2.55
CA CYS A 163 2.56 -15.11 -2.42
C CYS A 163 2.33 -15.74 -1.04
N LEU A 164 2.53 -14.97 0.02
CA LEU A 164 2.39 -15.44 1.40
C LEU A 164 0.93 -15.79 1.75
N ASP A 165 -0.04 -14.95 1.37
CA ASP A 165 -1.46 -15.22 1.61
C ASP A 165 -1.97 -16.44 0.83
N THR A 166 -1.45 -16.68 -0.37
CA THR A 166 -1.79 -17.86 -1.16
C THR A 166 -1.25 -19.14 -0.52
N PHE A 167 -0.02 -19.12 -0.04
CA PHE A 167 0.55 -20.26 0.69
C PHE A 167 -0.17 -20.50 2.02
N ALA A 168 -0.49 -19.44 2.78
CA ALA A 168 -1.26 -19.55 4.02
C ALA A 168 -2.63 -20.22 3.78
N ARG A 169 -3.33 -19.85 2.69
CA ARG A 169 -4.60 -20.43 2.30
C ARG A 169 -4.46 -21.92 1.91
N GLU A 170 -3.38 -22.30 1.24
CA GLU A 170 -3.08 -23.71 0.93
C GLU A 170 -2.93 -24.54 2.20
N LEU A 171 -2.36 -23.96 3.25
CA LEU A 171 -2.27 -24.57 4.58
C LEU A 171 -3.59 -24.51 5.39
N GLY A 172 -4.68 -24.00 4.81
CA GLY A 172 -5.97 -23.86 5.50
C GLY A 172 -6.02 -22.72 6.53
N LEU A 173 -5.07 -21.79 6.50
CA LEU A 173 -5.03 -20.65 7.43
C LEU A 173 -6.03 -19.55 7.02
N PRO A 174 -6.72 -18.92 7.99
CA PRO A 174 -7.67 -17.85 7.68
C PRO A 174 -6.96 -16.55 7.24
N HIS A 175 -7.66 -15.76 6.41
CA HIS A 175 -7.20 -14.42 6.05
C HIS A 175 -7.31 -13.43 7.23
N PRO A 176 -6.34 -12.52 7.44
CA PRO A 176 -5.08 -12.35 6.71
C PRO A 176 -4.07 -13.44 7.06
N GLY A 177 -3.44 -14.02 6.02
CA GLY A 177 -2.58 -15.18 6.15
C GLY A 177 -1.20 -14.90 6.73
N VAL A 178 -0.60 -13.74 6.40
CA VAL A 178 0.78 -13.41 6.78
C VAL A 178 1.04 -13.52 8.30
N PRO A 179 0.23 -12.95 9.19
CA PRO A 179 0.45 -13.08 10.64
C PRO A 179 0.37 -14.53 11.15
N LYS A 180 -0.50 -15.35 10.53
CA LYS A 180 -0.65 -16.76 10.89
C LYS A 180 0.53 -17.59 10.41
N LEU A 181 1.03 -17.27 9.22
CA LEU A 181 2.21 -17.89 8.65
C LEU A 181 3.47 -17.56 9.49
N GLU A 182 3.61 -16.32 9.96
CA GLU A 182 4.70 -15.93 10.87
C GLU A 182 4.63 -16.70 12.20
N ALA A 183 3.45 -16.83 12.78
CA ALA A 183 3.27 -17.60 14.01
C ALA A 183 3.66 -19.08 13.83
N LEU A 184 3.33 -19.71 12.69
CA LEU A 184 3.80 -21.05 12.37
C LEU A 184 5.32 -21.10 12.19
N ALA A 185 5.90 -20.14 11.50
CA ALA A 185 7.33 -20.05 11.25
C ALA A 185 8.15 -19.89 12.53
N ASP A 186 7.61 -19.24 13.55
CA ASP A 186 8.27 -19.09 14.85
C ASP A 186 8.41 -20.41 15.61
N GLU A 187 7.61 -21.43 15.25
CA GLU A 187 7.70 -22.78 15.76
C GLU A 187 8.59 -23.71 14.91
N GLY A 188 8.98 -23.26 13.70
CA GLY A 188 9.84 -24.00 12.78
C GLY A 188 11.25 -24.19 13.34
N ARG A 189 11.87 -25.33 13.02
CA ARG A 189 13.20 -25.72 13.53
C ARG A 189 14.19 -26.06 12.43
N SER A 190 13.71 -26.37 11.24
CA SER A 190 14.54 -26.85 10.14
C SER A 190 14.30 -25.97 8.89
N PHE A 191 15.41 -25.58 8.25
CA PHE A 191 15.34 -24.85 6.98
C PHE A 191 15.24 -25.86 5.82
N ILE A 192 14.22 -25.68 4.98
CA ILE A 192 13.97 -26.44 3.77
C ILE A 192 14.41 -25.59 2.59
N PRO A 193 15.43 -25.97 1.80
CA PRO A 193 15.86 -25.19 0.65
C PRO A 193 14.72 -24.99 -0.36
N LEU A 194 14.42 -23.73 -0.69
CA LEU A 194 13.42 -23.30 -1.66
C LEU A 194 14.07 -22.47 -2.77
N PRO A 195 13.45 -22.34 -3.94
CA PRO A 195 13.98 -21.51 -5.03
C PRO A 195 14.17 -20.07 -4.60
N TYR A 196 15.36 -19.53 -4.83
CA TYR A 196 15.75 -18.14 -4.61
C TYR A 196 15.97 -17.48 -5.96
N ILE A 197 15.07 -16.55 -6.38
CA ILE A 197 15.07 -16.02 -7.74
C ILE A 197 15.08 -14.48 -7.70
N VAL A 198 16.30 -13.92 -7.77
CA VAL A 198 16.54 -12.50 -8.00
C VAL A 198 17.22 -12.36 -9.37
N LYS A 199 16.68 -11.52 -10.24
CA LYS A 199 17.19 -11.25 -11.59
C LYS A 199 17.53 -9.77 -11.74
N GLY A 200 18.83 -9.45 -11.63
CA GLY A 200 19.26 -8.06 -11.56
C GLY A 200 18.73 -7.39 -10.29
N GLN A 201 17.81 -6.46 -10.43
CA GLN A 201 17.15 -5.77 -9.32
C GLN A 201 15.70 -6.22 -9.11
N ASP A 202 15.23 -7.24 -9.81
CA ASP A 202 13.86 -7.71 -9.74
C ASP A 202 13.75 -9.08 -9.09
N MET A 203 12.59 -9.37 -8.50
CA MET A 203 12.30 -10.59 -7.77
C MET A 203 11.20 -11.39 -8.46
N SER A 204 11.25 -12.73 -8.37
CA SER A 204 10.18 -13.61 -8.84
C SER A 204 9.74 -14.54 -7.72
N TYR A 205 8.47 -14.43 -7.31
CA TYR A 205 7.91 -15.23 -6.20
C TYR A 205 7.06 -16.40 -6.68
N SER A 206 6.67 -16.48 -7.95
CA SER A 206 5.80 -17.55 -8.45
C SER A 206 6.43 -18.93 -8.35
N GLY A 207 7.72 -19.05 -8.70
CA GLY A 207 8.47 -20.30 -8.57
C GLY A 207 8.65 -20.74 -7.12
N LEU A 208 8.95 -19.79 -6.23
CA LEU A 208 9.03 -20.01 -4.79
C LEU A 208 7.70 -20.53 -4.23
N LEU A 209 6.59 -19.86 -4.56
CA LEU A 209 5.23 -20.25 -4.14
C LEU A 209 4.86 -21.64 -4.62
N THR A 210 5.08 -21.93 -5.90
CA THR A 210 4.73 -23.22 -6.50
C THR A 210 5.50 -24.38 -5.85
N ASP A 211 6.78 -24.20 -5.59
CA ASP A 211 7.60 -25.22 -4.93
C ASP A 211 7.19 -25.41 -3.46
N ALA A 212 6.90 -24.32 -2.73
CA ALA A 212 6.40 -24.40 -1.35
C ALA A 212 5.07 -25.16 -1.28
N ILE A 213 4.11 -24.86 -2.17
CA ILE A 213 2.83 -25.57 -2.26
C ILE A 213 3.05 -27.07 -2.57
N ARG A 214 3.93 -27.40 -3.50
CA ARG A 214 4.24 -28.80 -3.81
C ARG A 214 4.79 -29.54 -2.60
N ARG A 215 5.68 -28.92 -1.85
CA ARG A 215 6.34 -29.51 -0.67
C ARG A 215 5.47 -29.54 0.59
N SER A 216 4.37 -28.78 0.64
CA SER A 216 3.47 -28.75 1.80
C SER A 216 2.86 -30.12 2.17
N LYS A 217 2.87 -31.07 1.20
CA LYS A 217 2.38 -32.45 1.40
C LYS A 217 3.42 -33.39 2.03
N GLU A 218 4.69 -32.99 2.05
CA GLU A 218 5.83 -33.84 2.43
C GLU A 218 6.60 -33.31 3.65
N HIS A 219 6.41 -32.01 3.99
CA HIS A 219 7.18 -31.35 5.05
C HIS A 219 6.26 -30.77 6.13
N ASP A 220 6.81 -30.59 7.32
CA ASP A 220 6.13 -29.90 8.43
C ASP A 220 5.76 -28.48 8.01
N PRO A 221 4.48 -28.07 8.13
CA PRO A 221 4.04 -26.72 7.79
C PRO A 221 4.81 -25.61 8.51
N ARG A 222 5.33 -25.85 9.72
CA ARG A 222 6.12 -24.89 10.51
C ARG A 222 7.47 -24.63 9.87
N ASP A 223 8.21 -25.69 9.50
CA ASP A 223 9.52 -25.61 8.86
C ASP A 223 9.41 -25.01 7.45
N LEU A 224 8.35 -25.36 6.73
CA LEU A 224 8.12 -24.84 5.40
C LEU A 224 7.69 -23.37 5.44
N SER A 225 6.89 -22.95 6.43
CA SER A 225 6.54 -21.54 6.64
C SER A 225 7.76 -20.70 7.01
N LEU A 226 8.63 -21.22 7.91
CA LEU A 226 9.91 -20.58 8.22
C LEU A 226 10.74 -20.39 6.97
N SER A 227 10.93 -21.44 6.18
CA SER A 227 11.77 -21.44 4.98
C SER A 227 11.24 -20.50 3.90
N LEU A 228 9.92 -20.49 3.69
CA LEU A 228 9.27 -19.59 2.75
C LEU A 228 9.49 -18.12 3.13
N LEU A 229 9.29 -17.77 4.40
CA LEU A 229 9.47 -16.40 4.88
C LEU A 229 10.93 -15.96 4.79
N GLU A 230 11.89 -16.81 5.19
CA GLU A 230 13.32 -16.49 5.11
C GLU A 230 13.76 -16.26 3.67
N VAL A 231 13.35 -17.12 2.72
CA VAL A 231 13.69 -16.95 1.31
C VAL A 231 13.01 -15.72 0.71
N ALA A 232 11.70 -15.55 0.94
CA ALA A 232 10.95 -14.46 0.36
C ALA A 232 11.42 -13.07 0.86
N TYR A 233 11.67 -12.96 2.16
CA TYR A 233 12.17 -11.72 2.76
C TYR A 233 13.66 -11.49 2.44
N GLY A 234 14.46 -12.56 2.33
CA GLY A 234 15.84 -12.49 1.90
C GLY A 234 16.00 -11.93 0.47
N MET A 235 15.15 -12.38 -0.46
CA MET A 235 15.11 -11.82 -1.83
C MET A 235 14.79 -10.33 -1.84
N LEU A 236 13.80 -9.90 -1.05
CA LEU A 236 13.46 -8.48 -0.93
C LEU A 236 14.60 -7.68 -0.26
N ALA A 237 15.23 -8.24 0.77
CA ALA A 237 16.35 -7.62 1.47
C ALA A 237 17.54 -7.38 0.54
N GLU A 238 17.93 -8.38 -0.26
CA GLU A 238 19.02 -8.27 -1.23
C GLU A 238 18.78 -7.14 -2.24
N VAL A 239 17.57 -7.06 -2.82
CA VAL A 239 17.23 -6.00 -3.78
C VAL A 239 17.19 -4.63 -3.09
N THR A 240 16.67 -4.58 -1.87
CA THR A 240 16.64 -3.35 -1.06
C THR A 240 18.05 -2.86 -0.72
N GLU A 241 18.93 -3.75 -0.30
CA GLU A 241 20.32 -3.46 0.02
C GLU A 241 21.06 -2.88 -1.18
N ARG A 242 20.96 -3.54 -2.34
CA ARG A 242 21.55 -3.04 -3.58
C ARG A 242 21.03 -1.66 -3.99
N ALA A 243 19.71 -1.44 -3.83
CA ALA A 243 19.11 -0.15 -4.11
C ALA A 243 19.57 0.93 -3.13
N LEU A 244 19.71 0.59 -1.84
CA LEU A 244 20.20 1.50 -0.80
C LEU A 244 21.65 1.90 -1.06
N ALA A 245 22.52 0.93 -1.37
CA ALA A 245 23.90 1.16 -1.72
C ALA A 245 24.06 2.02 -2.99
N HIS A 246 23.19 1.83 -3.99
CA HIS A 246 23.23 2.59 -5.24
C HIS A 246 22.71 4.01 -5.10
N THR A 247 21.65 4.20 -4.31
CA THR A 247 20.97 5.50 -4.19
C THR A 247 21.50 6.37 -3.07
N GLU A 248 22.28 5.79 -2.15
CA GLU A 248 22.86 6.44 -0.97
C GLU A 248 21.81 7.23 -0.14
N LYS A 249 20.55 6.76 -0.15
CA LYS A 249 19.47 7.42 0.61
C LYS A 249 19.73 7.32 2.10
N PRO A 250 19.50 8.41 2.88
CA PRO A 250 19.83 8.45 4.31
C PRO A 250 18.87 7.64 5.20
N ALA A 251 17.78 7.17 4.62
CA ALA A 251 16.74 6.41 5.31
C ALA A 251 16.06 5.41 4.39
N LEU A 252 15.47 4.37 4.99
CA LEU A 252 14.56 3.44 4.37
C LEU A 252 13.18 3.56 5.01
N LEU A 253 12.15 3.72 4.18
CA LEU A 253 10.75 3.72 4.59
C LEU A 253 10.08 2.42 4.14
N LEU A 254 9.63 1.61 5.09
CA LEU A 254 8.83 0.41 4.84
C LEU A 254 7.34 0.74 4.94
N THR A 255 6.56 0.47 3.88
CA THR A 255 5.12 0.78 3.80
C THR A 255 4.33 -0.32 3.11
N GLY A 256 2.99 -0.28 3.23
CA GLY A 256 2.07 -1.29 2.72
C GLY A 256 1.66 -2.32 3.78
N GLY A 257 0.65 -3.14 3.46
CA GLY A 257 0.05 -4.06 4.42
C GLY A 257 1.02 -5.09 5.02
N VAL A 258 2.00 -5.58 4.23
CA VAL A 258 3.04 -6.53 4.67
C VAL A 258 4.09 -5.86 5.56
N ALA A 259 4.20 -4.52 5.54
CA ALA A 259 5.10 -3.78 6.44
C ALA A 259 4.80 -3.99 7.94
N ARG A 260 3.62 -4.52 8.29
CA ARG A 260 3.26 -4.92 9.66
C ARG A 260 4.06 -6.11 10.17
N SER A 261 4.68 -6.90 9.29
CA SER A 261 5.51 -8.05 9.63
C SER A 261 6.72 -7.65 10.49
N ARG A 262 6.76 -8.15 11.73
CA ARG A 262 7.88 -7.89 12.65
C ARG A 262 9.18 -8.55 12.18
N ARG A 263 9.06 -9.70 11.50
CA ARG A 263 10.21 -10.40 10.93
C ARG A 263 10.82 -9.56 9.80
N LEU A 264 10.00 -9.08 8.87
CA LEU A 264 10.45 -8.21 7.78
C LEU A 264 11.08 -6.90 8.33
N GLN A 265 10.45 -6.27 9.32
CA GLN A 265 10.99 -5.05 9.96
C GLN A 265 12.40 -5.27 10.51
N ARG A 266 12.64 -6.40 11.22
CA ARG A 266 13.98 -6.74 11.75
C ARG A 266 15.02 -6.92 10.66
N ILE A 267 14.65 -7.55 9.55
CA ILE A 267 15.54 -7.74 8.39
C ILE A 267 15.90 -6.39 7.77
N MET A 268 14.90 -5.54 7.51
CA MET A 268 15.12 -4.21 6.92
C MET A 268 15.92 -3.28 7.83
N ASP A 269 15.69 -3.34 9.15
CA ASP A 269 16.47 -2.59 10.12
C ASP A 269 17.94 -3.04 10.15
N ALA A 270 18.23 -4.34 10.00
CA ALA A 270 19.59 -4.84 9.89
C ALA A 270 20.27 -4.30 8.62
N VAL A 271 19.62 -4.38 7.47
CA VAL A 271 20.13 -3.79 6.20
C VAL A 271 20.44 -2.30 6.39
N CYS A 272 19.55 -1.55 7.03
CA CYS A 272 19.79 -0.12 7.27
C CYS A 272 21.01 0.13 8.15
N ARG A 273 21.18 -0.65 9.22
CA ARG A 273 22.36 -0.51 10.12
C ARG A 273 23.67 -0.77 9.41
N ASP A 274 23.73 -1.78 8.55
CA ASP A 274 24.92 -2.12 7.79
C ASP A 274 25.34 -1.01 6.79
N HIS A 275 24.38 -0.22 6.33
CA HIS A 275 24.58 0.92 5.43
C HIS A 275 24.57 2.29 6.12
N GLY A 276 24.45 2.36 7.45
CA GLY A 276 24.39 3.63 8.18
C GLY A 276 23.12 4.45 7.89
N ALA A 277 22.09 3.82 7.34
CA ALA A 277 20.80 4.46 7.05
C ALA A 277 19.83 4.33 8.24
N ARG A 278 18.85 5.24 8.34
CA ARG A 278 17.76 5.12 9.33
C ARG A 278 16.67 4.19 8.79
N PHE A 279 16.12 3.37 9.67
CA PHE A 279 14.94 2.55 9.36
C PHE A 279 13.67 3.20 9.90
N SER A 280 12.67 3.33 9.06
CA SER A 280 11.35 3.84 9.40
C SER A 280 10.25 2.95 8.83
N VAL A 281 9.17 2.78 9.58
CA VAL A 281 8.00 2.00 9.17
C VAL A 281 6.71 2.76 9.42
N VAL A 282 5.76 2.68 8.49
CA VAL A 282 4.44 3.30 8.63
C VAL A 282 3.68 2.70 9.81
N PRO A 283 3.01 3.52 10.65
CA PRO A 283 2.17 3.02 11.73
C PRO A 283 1.14 1.99 11.24
N PRO A 284 0.85 0.93 12.02
CA PRO A 284 0.01 -0.20 11.58
C PRO A 284 -1.40 0.17 11.12
N ASP A 285 -2.00 1.23 11.65
CA ASP A 285 -3.31 1.75 11.30
C ASP A 285 -3.34 2.44 9.93
N LEU A 286 -2.20 2.93 9.44
CA LEU A 286 -2.03 3.58 8.14
C LEU A 286 -1.23 2.74 7.13
N ALA A 287 -0.69 1.59 7.53
CA ALA A 287 0.12 0.74 6.65
C ALA A 287 -0.68 0.03 5.55
N GLY A 288 -1.90 -0.42 5.84
CA GLY A 288 -2.81 -1.02 4.85
C GLY A 288 -3.61 0.03 4.08
N ASP A 289 -4.42 -0.43 3.11
CA ASP A 289 -5.30 0.43 2.32
C ASP A 289 -6.26 1.22 3.22
N ASN A 290 -6.33 2.53 2.99
CA ASN A 290 -7.14 3.42 3.82
C ASN A 290 -7.45 4.75 3.13
N GLY A 291 -8.55 5.40 3.54
CA GLY A 291 -8.96 6.70 3.00
C GLY A 291 -8.05 7.87 3.40
N GLY A 292 -7.40 7.78 4.56
CA GLY A 292 -6.52 8.83 5.09
C GLY A 292 -5.29 9.08 4.21
N MET A 293 -4.68 8.03 3.65
CA MET A 293 -3.55 8.18 2.73
C MET A 293 -3.96 8.86 1.41
N ILE A 294 -5.17 8.56 0.92
CA ILE A 294 -5.72 9.21 -0.27
C ILE A 294 -6.03 10.67 0.02
N ALA A 295 -6.62 10.96 1.19
CA ALA A 295 -6.89 12.33 1.63
C ALA A 295 -5.61 13.18 1.73
N TRP A 296 -4.57 12.66 2.38
CA TRP A 296 -3.30 13.35 2.52
C TRP A 296 -2.64 13.65 1.18
N THR A 297 -2.52 12.64 0.31
CA THR A 297 -1.93 12.81 -1.02
C THR A 297 -2.79 13.71 -1.90
N GLY A 298 -4.11 13.64 -1.75
CA GLY A 298 -5.05 14.56 -2.38
C GLY A 298 -4.82 16.01 -1.95
N TYR A 299 -4.54 16.27 -0.66
CA TYR A 299 -4.15 17.59 -0.19
C TYR A 299 -2.86 18.09 -0.85
N LEU A 300 -1.82 17.25 -0.89
CA LEU A 300 -0.55 17.60 -1.54
C LEU A 300 -0.75 17.96 -3.02
N ALA A 301 -1.52 17.16 -3.75
CA ALA A 301 -1.85 17.41 -5.15
C ALA A 301 -2.68 18.69 -5.34
N LEU A 302 -3.69 18.91 -4.50
CA LEU A 302 -4.53 20.11 -4.53
C LEU A 302 -3.71 21.40 -4.32
N ASN A 303 -2.74 21.37 -3.40
CA ASN A 303 -1.87 22.52 -3.12
C ASN A 303 -0.96 22.89 -4.31
N GLU A 304 -0.71 21.95 -5.22
CA GLU A 304 -0.02 22.15 -6.51
C GLU A 304 -1.00 22.45 -7.65
N GLY A 305 -2.27 22.71 -7.36
CA GLY A 305 -3.30 23.03 -8.35
C GLY A 305 -3.80 21.81 -9.15
N ILE A 306 -3.53 20.59 -8.70
CA ILE A 306 -3.97 19.37 -9.39
C ILE A 306 -5.39 19.03 -8.98
N SER A 307 -6.32 19.19 -9.92
CA SER A 307 -7.71 18.71 -9.82
C SER A 307 -8.21 18.38 -11.22
N VAL A 308 -9.31 17.67 -11.32
CA VAL A 308 -9.93 17.29 -12.60
C VAL A 308 -11.42 17.59 -12.59
N ASP A 309 -11.96 17.88 -13.75
CA ASP A 309 -13.41 17.91 -13.94
C ASP A 309 -13.99 16.50 -13.86
N VAL A 310 -15.28 16.41 -13.50
CA VAL A 310 -15.97 15.12 -13.33
C VAL A 310 -15.89 14.28 -14.59
N GLU A 311 -16.03 14.91 -15.76
CA GLU A 311 -15.98 14.28 -17.07
C GLU A 311 -14.61 13.68 -17.40
N GLU A 312 -13.54 14.23 -16.85
CA GLU A 312 -12.16 13.78 -17.08
C GLU A 312 -11.59 12.92 -15.96
N SER A 313 -12.38 12.60 -14.94
CA SER A 313 -11.95 11.85 -13.76
C SER A 313 -11.88 10.33 -14.02
N TYR A 314 -11.17 9.92 -15.07
CA TYR A 314 -11.03 8.52 -15.46
C TYR A 314 -10.22 7.71 -14.46
N VAL A 315 -10.62 6.46 -14.26
CA VAL A 315 -9.80 5.49 -13.50
C VAL A 315 -8.73 4.87 -14.40
N LYS A 316 -7.55 4.62 -13.82
CA LYS A 316 -6.36 4.09 -14.51
C LYS A 316 -5.90 2.79 -13.83
N PRO A 317 -6.51 1.62 -14.15
CA PRO A 317 -6.23 0.36 -13.44
C PRO A 317 -4.77 -0.10 -13.47
N LYS A 318 -3.99 0.36 -14.45
CA LYS A 318 -2.57 0.04 -14.64
C LYS A 318 -1.64 1.24 -14.45
N TRP A 319 -2.07 2.25 -13.67
CA TRP A 319 -1.29 3.49 -13.49
C TRP A 319 -0.03 3.23 -12.65
N ARG A 320 1.10 3.13 -13.31
CA ARG A 320 2.38 2.80 -12.66
C ARG A 320 2.85 3.96 -11.75
N LEU A 321 3.61 3.59 -10.72
CA LEU A 321 4.23 4.51 -9.77
C LEU A 321 5.16 5.52 -10.47
N ASP A 322 5.98 5.05 -11.40
CA ASP A 322 7.01 5.81 -12.12
C ASP A 322 6.45 6.71 -13.24
N GLU A 323 5.15 6.61 -13.54
CA GLU A 323 4.44 7.50 -14.47
C GLU A 323 3.89 8.77 -13.81
N VAL A 324 3.94 8.87 -12.47
CA VAL A 324 3.31 9.95 -11.70
C VAL A 324 4.30 11.06 -11.41
N ASP A 325 3.99 12.28 -11.83
CA ASP A 325 4.69 13.47 -11.37
C ASP A 325 4.31 13.81 -9.93
N VAL A 326 5.30 14.12 -9.09
CA VAL A 326 5.10 14.51 -7.69
C VAL A 326 5.66 15.92 -7.46
N PRO A 327 4.97 16.97 -7.94
CA PRO A 327 5.49 18.34 -7.95
C PRO A 327 5.69 18.90 -6.54
N TRP A 328 4.95 18.44 -5.56
CA TRP A 328 5.06 18.86 -4.15
C TRP A 328 6.39 18.47 -3.49
N ARG A 329 7.26 17.72 -4.19
CA ARG A 329 8.61 17.39 -3.74
C ARG A 329 9.72 18.21 -4.40
N ARG A 330 9.41 19.05 -5.35
CA ARG A 330 10.42 19.81 -6.15
C ARG A 330 11.19 20.88 -5.37
N GLY A 331 10.88 21.11 -4.10
CA GLY A 331 11.56 22.10 -3.25
C GLY A 331 12.68 21.54 -2.36
N HIS A 332 13.00 20.24 -2.46
CA HIS A 332 13.94 19.55 -1.58
C HIS A 332 15.07 18.89 -2.40
N CYS A 333 15.75 19.68 -3.24
CA CYS A 333 17.03 19.31 -3.89
C CYS A 333 18.18 20.05 -3.21
#